data_fec2c0f5295a2592b38c1bf9f7ffd3c7
#
_entry.id   fec2c0f5295a2592b38c1bf9f7ffd3c7
#
_cell.length_a   1.000
_cell.length_b   1.000
_cell.length_c   1.000
_cell.angle_alpha   90.00
_cell.angle_beta   90.00
_cell.angle_gamma   90.00
#
_symmetry.space_group_name_H-M   'P 1'
#
loop_
_entity.id
_entity.type
_entity.pdbx_description
1 polymer ?
#
loop_
_entity_poly.entity_id
_entity_poly.type
_entity_poly.pdbx_seq_one_letter_code
_entity_poly.pdbx_strand_id
1 'polypeptide(L)' 'VVNKKAKHHRALGTGQWKKLRLMVLARDGYTCYACGGEAKEVDHLWPRAKGGDTFDPLNCAAICRGCNLAKGDRFFSPA' A
#
# COMPACT_ATOMS: atom_id res chain seq x y z
N VAL A 1 -21.81 -14.67 4.79
CA VAL A 1 -20.36 -14.54 4.82
C VAL A 1 -19.95 -13.21 4.24
N VAL A 2 -19.19 -12.46 4.99
CA VAL A 2 -18.73 -11.15 4.53
C VAL A 2 -17.70 -11.35 3.43
N ASN A 3 -17.91 -10.67 2.31
CA ASN A 3 -16.94 -10.67 1.23
C ASN A 3 -15.77 -9.74 1.61
N LYS A 4 -14.67 -10.32 2.02
CA LYS A 4 -13.49 -9.56 2.46
C LYS A 4 -12.93 -8.66 1.36
N LYS A 5 -12.98 -9.10 0.11
CA LYS A 5 -12.49 -8.30 -1.01
C LYS A 5 -13.31 -7.01 -1.18
N ALA A 6 -14.63 -7.12 -1.14
CA ALA A 6 -15.50 -5.96 -1.26
C ALA A 6 -15.27 -4.97 -0.11
N LYS A 7 -15.08 -5.49 1.10
CA LYS A 7 -14.77 -4.66 2.27
C LYS A 7 -13.44 -3.93 2.11
N HIS A 8 -12.42 -4.62 1.60
CA HIS A 8 -11.11 -4.01 1.35
C HIS A 8 -11.20 -2.91 0.30
N HIS A 9 -11.93 -3.15 -0.80
CA HIS A 9 -12.12 -2.14 -1.84
C HIS A 9 -12.79 -0.89 -1.30
N ARG A 10 -13.81 -1.05 -0.45
CA ARG A 10 -14.47 0.10 0.16
C ARG A 10 -13.53 0.92 1.01
N ALA A 11 -12.68 0.27 1.80
CA ALA A 11 -11.70 0.98 2.62
C ALA A 11 -10.76 1.82 1.77
N LEU A 12 -10.29 1.29 0.64
CA LEU A 12 -9.41 2.00 -0.27
C LEU A 12 -10.10 3.10 -1.06
N GLY A 13 -11.43 3.05 -1.18
CA GLY A 13 -12.20 4.07 -1.85
C GLY A 13 -12.59 5.25 -0.97
N THR A 14 -12.24 5.25 0.30
CA THR A 14 -12.66 6.27 1.26
C THR A 14 -11.75 7.51 1.22
N GLY A 15 -12.27 8.64 1.72
CA GLY A 15 -11.47 9.85 1.88
C GLY A 15 -10.32 9.65 2.86
N GLN A 16 -10.52 8.82 3.88
CA GLN A 16 -9.47 8.48 4.85
C GLN A 16 -8.28 7.83 4.14
N TRP A 17 -8.51 6.88 3.25
CA TRP A 17 -7.45 6.24 2.50
C TRP A 17 -6.73 7.22 1.57
N LYS A 18 -7.49 8.06 0.87
CA LYS A 18 -6.91 9.05 -0.04
C LYS A 18 -5.97 10.02 0.68
N LYS A 19 -6.38 10.47 1.87
CA LYS A 19 -5.54 11.34 2.71
C LYS A 19 -4.26 10.63 3.13
N LEU A 20 -4.40 9.42 3.64
CA LEU A 20 -3.25 8.62 4.10
C LEU A 20 -2.28 8.35 2.95
N ARG A 21 -2.80 8.00 1.79
CA ARG A 21 -2.01 7.74 0.60
C ARG A 21 -1.14 8.95 0.24
N LEU A 22 -1.74 10.12 0.19
CA LEU A 22 -0.99 11.35 -0.15
C LEU A 22 0.07 11.66 0.90
N MET A 23 -0.26 11.46 2.18
CA MET A 23 0.68 11.67 3.27
C MET A 23 1.88 10.72 3.18
N VAL A 24 1.62 9.44 2.90
CA VAL A 24 2.69 8.44 2.78
C VAL A 24 3.59 8.74 1.57
N LEU A 25 3.00 9.09 0.43
CA LEU A 25 3.79 9.46 -0.75
C LEU A 25 4.69 10.65 -0.46
N ALA A 26 4.16 11.69 0.19
CA ALA A 26 4.97 12.86 0.56
C ALA A 26 6.06 12.50 1.55
N ARG A 27 5.74 11.72 2.57
CA ARG A 27 6.72 11.26 3.57
C ARG A 27 7.87 10.52 2.91
N ASP A 28 7.57 9.67 1.94
CA ASP A 28 8.56 8.81 1.28
C ASP A 28 9.19 9.47 0.06
N GLY A 29 8.88 10.74 -0.19
CA GLY A 29 9.45 11.49 -1.30
C GLY A 29 9.13 10.92 -2.66
N TYR A 30 7.96 10.27 -2.81
CA TYR A 30 7.54 9.62 -4.05
C TYR A 30 8.59 8.63 -4.56
N THR A 31 9.25 7.94 -3.62
CA THR A 31 10.31 6.98 -3.94
C THR A 31 9.87 5.57 -3.55
N CYS A 32 9.96 4.64 -4.48
CA CYS A 32 9.59 3.24 -4.25
C CYS A 32 10.54 2.61 -3.23
N TYR A 33 9.96 2.01 -2.18
CA TYR A 33 10.78 1.38 -1.14
C TYR A 33 11.50 0.13 -1.63
N ALA A 34 11.02 -0.46 -2.73
CA ALA A 34 11.58 -1.71 -3.25
C ALA A 34 12.70 -1.48 -4.27
N CYS A 35 12.52 -0.54 -5.20
CA CYS A 35 13.50 -0.35 -6.28
C CYS A 35 14.14 1.05 -6.30
N GLY A 36 13.64 1.98 -5.51
CA GLY A 36 14.19 3.35 -5.47
C GLY A 36 13.73 4.25 -6.61
N GLY A 37 12.90 3.75 -7.52
CA GLY A 37 12.34 4.56 -8.61
C GLY A 37 11.17 5.41 -8.16
N GLU A 38 10.62 6.19 -9.09
CA GLU A 38 9.46 7.02 -8.81
C GLU A 38 8.25 6.17 -8.43
N ALA A 39 7.57 6.56 -7.36
CA ALA A 39 6.39 5.85 -6.87
C ALA A 39 5.19 6.78 -6.80
N LYS A 40 4.06 6.30 -7.26
CA LYS A 40 2.77 7.00 -7.21
C LYS A 40 1.69 6.18 -6.52
N GLU A 41 2.04 5.00 -6.04
CA GLU A 41 1.14 4.09 -5.34
C GLU A 41 1.64 3.86 -3.93
N VAL A 42 0.77 3.34 -3.08
CA VAL A 42 1.12 3.00 -1.70
C VAL A 42 0.78 1.56 -1.45
N ASP A 43 1.72 0.86 -0.84
CA ASP A 43 1.59 -0.56 -0.52
C ASP A 43 1.44 -0.73 1.00
N HIS A 44 0.77 -1.82 1.37
CA HIS A 44 0.71 -2.25 2.76
C HIS A 44 1.82 -3.28 2.97
N LEU A 45 2.78 -2.96 3.83
CA LEU A 45 3.94 -3.83 4.10
C LEU A 45 3.47 -5.18 4.64
N TRP A 46 2.54 -5.17 5.60
CA TRP A 46 1.81 -6.35 6.00
C TRP A 46 0.53 -6.38 5.18
N PRO A 47 0.36 -7.34 4.26
CA PRO A 47 -0.77 -7.32 3.34
C PRO A 47 -2.11 -7.31 4.05
N ARG A 48 -3.05 -6.53 3.52
CA ARG A 48 -4.42 -6.44 4.07
C ARG A 48 -5.08 -7.81 4.08
N ALA A 49 -4.86 -8.60 3.05
CA ALA A 49 -5.42 -9.96 2.96
C ALA A 49 -4.90 -10.88 4.07
N LYS A 50 -3.78 -10.51 4.71
CA LYS A 50 -3.18 -11.26 5.80
C LYS A 50 -3.34 -10.57 7.16
N GLY A 51 -4.28 -9.65 7.25
CA GLY A 51 -4.61 -8.96 8.48
C GLY A 51 -3.86 -7.67 8.74
N GLY A 52 -3.15 -7.16 7.74
CA GLY A 52 -2.43 -5.89 7.87
C GLY A 52 -3.38 -4.72 8.03
N ASP A 53 -2.98 -3.74 8.85
CA ASP A 53 -3.78 -2.55 9.11
C ASP A 53 -3.82 -1.64 7.89
N THR A 54 -5.03 -1.32 7.43
CA THR A 54 -5.24 -0.49 6.24
C THR A 54 -4.79 0.96 6.47
N PHE A 55 -4.96 1.47 7.68
CA PHE A 55 -4.81 2.90 7.97
C PHE A 55 -3.63 3.23 8.87
N ASP A 56 -2.78 2.28 9.17
CA ASP A 56 -1.57 2.53 9.94
C ASP A 56 -0.45 3.07 9.02
N PRO A 57 -0.03 4.32 9.17
CA PRO A 57 1.04 4.87 8.32
C PRO A 57 2.34 4.07 8.40
N LEU A 58 2.61 3.42 9.53
CA LEU A 58 3.80 2.58 9.69
C LEU A 58 3.70 1.27 8.91
N ASN A 59 2.49 0.89 8.50
CA ASN A 59 2.28 -0.28 7.66
C ASN A 59 2.18 0.08 6.18
N CYS A 60 2.44 1.33 5.82
CA CYS A 60 2.30 1.82 4.44
C CYS A 60 3.61 2.40 3.94
N ALA A 61 3.90 2.18 2.67
CA ALA A 61 5.09 2.72 2.03
C ALA A 61 4.83 2.97 0.55
N ALA A 62 5.51 4.00 0.01
CA ALA A 62 5.42 4.31 -1.40
C ALA A 62 6.02 3.18 -2.24
N ILE A 63 5.34 2.81 -3.31
CA ILE A 63 5.77 1.73 -4.19
C ILE A 63 5.45 2.10 -5.64
N CYS A 64 6.31 1.71 -6.57
CA CYS A 64 6.01 1.90 -7.97
C CYS A 64 5.07 0.80 -8.46
N ARG A 65 4.39 1.06 -9.58
CA ARG A 65 3.41 0.12 -10.12
C ARG A 65 4.03 -1.24 -10.44
N GLY A 66 5.22 -1.26 -11.02
CA GLY A 66 5.89 -2.52 -11.38
C GLY A 66 6.17 -3.39 -10.16
N CYS A 67 6.73 -2.79 -9.11
CA CYS A 67 7.00 -3.52 -7.88
C CYS A 67 5.71 -3.95 -7.18
N ASN A 68 4.68 -3.10 -7.21
CA ASN A 68 3.40 -3.42 -6.61
C ASN A 68 2.74 -4.62 -7.27
N LEU A 69 2.77 -4.68 -8.60
CA LEU A 69 2.24 -5.81 -9.35
C LEU A 69 3.04 -7.09 -9.09
N ALA A 70 4.36 -6.98 -9.02
CA ALA A 70 5.22 -8.12 -8.74
C ALA A 70 5.00 -8.69 -7.34
N LYS A 71 4.74 -7.82 -6.37
CA LYS A 71 4.50 -8.22 -4.99
C LYS A 71 3.15 -8.93 -4.82
N GLY A 72 2.09 -8.39 -5.44
CA GLY A 72 0.75 -8.88 -5.21
C GLY A 72 0.37 -8.74 -3.74
N ASP A 73 -0.08 -9.84 -3.11
CA ASP A 73 -0.44 -9.88 -1.67
C ASP A 73 0.62 -10.59 -0.83
N ARG A 74 1.84 -10.68 -1.33
CA ARG A 74 2.96 -11.30 -0.63
C ARG A 74 3.77 -10.26 0.13
N PHE A 75 4.59 -10.72 1.07
CA PHE A 75 5.63 -9.89 1.64
C PHE A 75 6.72 -9.70 0.59
N PHE A 76 7.21 -8.48 0.45
CA PHE A 76 8.23 -8.16 -0.54
C PHE A 76 9.56 -7.95 0.15
N SER A 77 10.58 -8.70 -0.30
CA SER A 77 11.96 -8.54 0.16
C SER A 77 12.77 -8.02 -1.00
N PRO A 78 13.06 -6.71 -1.04
CA PRO A 78 13.99 -6.21 -2.05
C PRO A 78 15.36 -6.82 -1.81
N ALA A 79 15.93 -7.35 -2.84
CA ALA A 79 17.22 -8.00 -2.73
C ALA A 79 18.35 -7.00 -2.48
#